data_8c9348d987adb735fe52617a45bb6cc9
#
_entry.id   8c9348d987adb735fe52617a45bb6cc9
#
_cell.length_a   1.000
_cell.length_b   1.000
_cell.length_c   1.000
_cell.angle_alpha   90.00
_cell.angle_beta   90.00
_cell.angle_gamma   90.00
#
_symmetry.space_group_name_H-M   'P 1'
#
loop_
_entity.id
_entity.type
_entity.pdbx_description
1 polymer ?
#
loop_
_entity_poly.entity_id
_entity_poly.type
_entity_poly.pdbx_seq_one_letter_code
_entity_poly.pdbx_strand_id
1 'polypeptide(L)'
;MTKGVTEQSDRSSQIATAAAEMSQTIAEIAKNTSTIANCAKDTAGIAKEGGTIVDKSITEVKEIAETVHESSNLMKSLGERSKQIGAIVNVINEIADQTNLLALNAAIEAARAGEQGKGFAVVADEVRKLSERTAKATSEIGAMINAIQDEINKTGSSMDDAAKRVGAGVEFSSQAGEALKRIVASINELQSMVHQIATSIEEMSATSEQISLDILTVANVSKDTTSGSGQIAQASSNLAHLASKLTEIGSQFKV
;
A
#
# COMPACT_ATOMS: atom_id res chain seq x y z
N MET A 1 8.47 1.76 71.01
CA MET A 1 9.23 0.83 70.11
C MET A 1 8.30 -0.16 69.42
N THR A 2 7.43 -0.87 70.08
CA THR A 2 6.48 -1.86 69.52
C THR A 2 5.58 -1.29 68.38
N LYS A 3 4.99 -0.07 68.54
CA LYS A 3 4.11 0.54 67.54
C LYS A 3 4.83 0.75 66.19
N GLY A 4 6.08 1.23 66.18
CA GLY A 4 6.84 1.44 64.94
C GLY A 4 7.19 0.14 64.24
N VAL A 5 7.40 -0.95 64.98
CA VAL A 5 7.69 -2.28 64.38
C VAL A 5 6.43 -2.90 63.76
N THR A 6 5.25 -2.69 64.37
CA THR A 6 3.97 -3.14 63.81
C THR A 6 3.67 -2.40 62.48
N GLU A 7 3.82 -1.06 62.48
CA GLU A 7 3.66 -0.27 61.25
C GLU A 7 4.63 -0.71 60.15
N GLN A 8 5.88 -1.06 60.50
CA GLN A 8 6.88 -1.56 59.55
C GLN A 8 6.49 -2.93 58.99
N SER A 9 5.95 -3.83 59.81
CA SER A 9 5.45 -5.13 59.36
C SER A 9 4.30 -4.99 58.39
N ASP A 10 3.35 -4.08 58.66
CA ASP A 10 2.19 -3.83 57.78
C ASP A 10 2.64 -3.25 56.44
N ARG A 11 3.56 -2.29 56.48
CA ARG A 11 4.15 -1.71 55.25
C ARG A 11 4.90 -2.76 54.44
N SER A 12 5.67 -3.63 55.09
CA SER A 12 6.39 -4.72 54.39
C SER A 12 5.42 -5.66 53.70
N SER A 13 4.27 -6.01 54.34
CA SER A 13 3.23 -6.82 53.73
C SER A 13 2.59 -6.14 52.51
N GLN A 14 2.33 -4.83 52.59
CA GLN A 14 1.82 -4.05 51.44
C GLN A 14 2.80 -4.03 50.27
N ILE A 15 4.13 -3.82 50.54
CA ILE A 15 5.14 -3.82 49.49
C ILE A 15 5.31 -5.21 48.88
N ALA A 16 5.19 -6.29 49.68
CA ALA A 16 5.23 -7.65 49.13
C ALA A 16 4.07 -7.92 48.16
N THR A 17 2.85 -7.42 48.52
CA THR A 17 1.69 -7.52 47.61
C THR A 17 1.93 -6.71 46.34
N ALA A 18 2.41 -5.48 46.43
CA ALA A 18 2.72 -4.65 45.27
C ALA A 18 3.82 -5.25 44.37
N ALA A 19 4.83 -5.92 44.98
CA ALA A 19 5.87 -6.64 44.22
C ALA A 19 5.30 -7.86 43.46
N ALA A 20 4.36 -8.58 44.08
CA ALA A 20 3.65 -9.68 43.40
C ALA A 20 2.79 -9.19 42.22
N GLU A 21 2.03 -8.10 42.40
CA GLU A 21 1.26 -7.46 41.35
C GLU A 21 2.16 -6.95 40.22
N MET A 22 3.33 -6.37 40.57
CA MET A 22 4.34 -5.93 39.60
C MET A 22 4.85 -7.12 38.77
N SER A 23 5.18 -8.24 39.39
CA SER A 23 5.62 -9.46 38.68
C SER A 23 4.56 -9.98 37.69
N GLN A 24 3.28 -9.93 38.07
CA GLN A 24 2.17 -10.29 37.19
C GLN A 24 2.08 -9.32 36.00
N THR A 25 2.17 -8.02 36.25
CA THR A 25 2.15 -6.99 35.20
C THR A 25 3.31 -7.16 34.24
N ILE A 26 4.51 -7.46 34.73
CA ILE A 26 5.71 -7.73 33.92
C ILE A 26 5.45 -8.94 33.01
N ALA A 27 4.85 -10.01 33.50
CA ALA A 27 4.51 -11.18 32.71
C ALA A 27 3.48 -10.86 31.59
N GLU A 28 2.51 -10.00 31.88
CA GLU A 28 1.54 -9.54 30.88
C GLU A 28 2.20 -8.67 29.79
N ILE A 29 3.10 -7.75 30.19
CA ILE A 29 3.87 -6.92 29.25
C ILE A 29 4.74 -7.82 28.36
N ALA A 30 5.40 -8.84 28.92
CA ALA A 30 6.20 -9.80 28.14
C ALA A 30 5.35 -10.53 27.09
N LYS A 31 4.16 -11.00 27.46
CA LYS A 31 3.23 -11.65 26.54
C LYS A 31 2.79 -10.71 25.42
N ASN A 32 2.42 -9.48 25.77
CA ASN A 32 1.98 -8.48 24.79
C ASN A 32 3.12 -8.10 23.84
N THR A 33 4.34 -7.95 24.35
CA THR A 33 5.54 -7.68 23.57
C THR A 33 5.82 -8.78 22.56
N SER A 34 5.71 -10.05 22.97
CA SER A 34 5.82 -11.20 22.06
C SER A 34 4.74 -11.19 20.99
N THR A 35 3.50 -10.83 21.34
CA THR A 35 2.40 -10.70 20.37
C THR A 35 2.67 -9.59 19.34
N ILE A 36 3.16 -8.44 19.80
CA ILE A 36 3.54 -7.32 18.92
C ILE A 36 4.67 -7.74 17.98
N ALA A 37 5.69 -8.47 18.49
CA ALA A 37 6.80 -8.98 17.67
C ALA A 37 6.29 -9.87 16.52
N ASN A 38 5.39 -10.79 16.81
CA ASN A 38 4.79 -11.67 15.80
C ASN A 38 3.94 -10.88 14.78
N CYS A 39 3.10 -9.98 15.26
CA CYS A 39 2.28 -9.13 14.39
C CYS A 39 3.14 -8.25 13.46
N ALA A 40 4.23 -7.69 13.99
CA ALA A 40 5.19 -6.91 13.20
C ALA A 40 5.84 -7.78 12.11
N LYS A 41 6.28 -9.00 12.44
CA LYS A 41 6.86 -9.95 11.49
C LYS A 41 5.87 -10.30 10.36
N ASP A 42 4.63 -10.60 10.70
CA ASP A 42 3.59 -10.94 9.73
C ASP A 42 3.27 -9.75 8.82
N THR A 43 3.16 -8.55 9.41
CA THR A 43 2.91 -7.32 8.65
C THR A 43 4.06 -7.00 7.68
N ALA A 44 5.33 -7.24 8.10
CA ALA A 44 6.48 -7.11 7.20
C ALA A 44 6.41 -8.10 6.03
N GLY A 45 5.97 -9.33 6.29
CA GLY A 45 5.74 -10.35 5.27
C GLY A 45 4.71 -9.89 4.24
N ILE A 46 3.54 -9.45 4.71
CA ILE A 46 2.45 -8.95 3.86
C ILE A 46 2.88 -7.73 3.04
N ALA A 47 3.59 -6.77 3.65
CA ALA A 47 4.09 -5.59 2.95
C ALA A 47 5.12 -5.95 1.87
N LYS A 48 6.00 -6.90 2.12
CA LYS A 48 6.98 -7.40 1.15
C LYS A 48 6.30 -8.13 -0.02
N GLU A 49 5.32 -8.98 0.28
CA GLU A 49 4.52 -9.67 -0.75
C GLU A 49 3.75 -8.66 -1.61
N GLY A 50 3.09 -7.67 -0.98
CA GLY A 50 2.44 -6.57 -1.66
C GLY A 50 3.40 -5.81 -2.58
N GLY A 51 4.62 -5.54 -2.13
CA GLY A 51 5.68 -4.95 -2.96
C GLY A 51 5.99 -5.77 -4.21
N THR A 52 6.10 -7.08 -4.07
CA THR A 52 6.33 -7.98 -5.21
C THR A 52 5.16 -7.96 -6.21
N ILE A 53 3.93 -7.88 -5.71
CA ILE A 53 2.73 -7.78 -6.57
C ILE A 53 2.74 -6.45 -7.33
N VAL A 54 3.08 -5.35 -6.65
CA VAL A 54 3.18 -4.03 -7.28
C VAL A 54 4.27 -4.01 -8.35
N ASP A 55 5.44 -4.59 -8.10
CA ASP A 55 6.52 -4.67 -9.09
C ASP A 55 6.10 -5.47 -10.34
N LYS A 56 5.38 -6.57 -10.16
CA LYS A 56 4.77 -7.31 -11.28
C LYS A 56 3.76 -6.46 -12.04
N SER A 57 2.88 -5.75 -11.32
CA SER A 57 1.89 -4.87 -11.93
C SER A 57 2.53 -3.77 -12.77
N ILE A 58 3.66 -3.19 -12.30
CA ILE A 58 4.44 -2.20 -13.06
C ILE A 58 4.95 -2.80 -14.38
N THR A 59 5.42 -4.05 -14.35
CA THR A 59 5.91 -4.74 -15.55
C THR A 59 4.78 -4.96 -16.54
N GLU A 60 3.65 -5.51 -16.11
CA GLU A 60 2.46 -5.72 -16.96
C GLU A 60 1.93 -4.40 -17.57
N VAL A 61 1.86 -3.34 -16.76
CA VAL A 61 1.39 -2.03 -17.26
C VAL A 61 2.37 -1.44 -18.29
N LYS A 62 3.69 -1.68 -18.16
CA LYS A 62 4.68 -1.30 -19.17
C LYS A 62 4.49 -2.06 -20.48
N GLU A 63 4.21 -3.36 -20.44
CA GLU A 63 3.91 -4.17 -21.63
C GLU A 63 2.63 -3.68 -22.33
N ILE A 64 1.61 -3.28 -21.55
CA ILE A 64 0.41 -2.64 -22.11
C ILE A 64 0.79 -1.31 -22.79
N ALA A 65 1.67 -0.49 -22.20
CA ALA A 65 2.13 0.76 -22.81
C ALA A 65 2.77 0.52 -24.18
N GLU A 66 3.60 -0.50 -24.28
CA GLU A 66 4.27 -0.89 -25.55
C GLU A 66 3.24 -1.32 -26.60
N THR A 67 2.28 -2.18 -26.21
CA THR A 67 1.18 -2.63 -27.08
C THR A 67 0.33 -1.46 -27.60
N VAL A 68 0.02 -0.48 -26.74
CA VAL A 68 -0.73 0.72 -27.13
C VAL A 68 0.08 1.57 -28.10
N HIS A 69 1.39 1.70 -27.85
CA HIS A 69 2.27 2.44 -28.76
C HIS A 69 2.39 1.79 -30.15
N GLU A 70 2.55 0.47 -30.21
CA GLU A 70 2.54 -0.29 -31.46
C GLU A 70 1.21 -0.12 -32.20
N SER A 71 0.07 -0.23 -31.49
CA SER A 71 -1.26 -0.03 -32.06
C SER A 71 -1.44 1.38 -32.65
N SER A 72 -0.92 2.42 -31.96
CA SER A 72 -0.92 3.80 -32.46
C SER A 72 -0.13 3.92 -33.78
N ASN A 73 1.04 3.27 -33.87
CA ASN A 73 1.85 3.27 -35.07
C ASN A 73 1.16 2.55 -36.23
N LEU A 74 0.48 1.44 -35.97
CA LEU A 74 -0.33 0.74 -36.98
C LEU A 74 -1.47 1.62 -37.47
N MET A 75 -2.16 2.35 -36.60
CA MET A 75 -3.22 3.29 -37.01
C MET A 75 -2.69 4.41 -37.91
N LYS A 76 -1.52 4.99 -37.59
CA LYS A 76 -0.86 5.98 -38.44
C LYS A 76 -0.57 5.41 -39.83
N SER A 77 0.01 4.20 -39.92
CA SER A 77 0.29 3.53 -41.19
C SER A 77 -0.99 3.26 -42.01
N LEU A 78 -2.06 2.83 -41.33
CA LEU A 78 -3.37 2.61 -41.95
C LEU A 78 -3.94 3.94 -42.51
N GLY A 79 -3.79 5.04 -41.76
CA GLY A 79 -4.18 6.37 -42.21
C GLY A 79 -3.47 6.82 -43.48
N GLU A 80 -2.16 6.61 -43.56
CA GLU A 80 -1.39 6.93 -44.78
C GLU A 80 -1.82 6.08 -45.98
N ARG A 81 -2.05 4.78 -45.77
CA ARG A 81 -2.56 3.90 -46.84
C ARG A 81 -3.97 4.31 -47.29
N SER A 82 -4.86 4.67 -46.37
CA SER A 82 -6.20 5.16 -46.70
C SER A 82 -6.16 6.47 -47.53
N LYS A 83 -5.24 7.39 -47.21
CA LYS A 83 -5.01 8.60 -48.03
C LYS A 83 -4.54 8.26 -49.44
N GLN A 84 -3.62 7.29 -49.59
CA GLN A 84 -3.16 6.82 -50.93
C GLN A 84 -4.32 6.22 -51.73
N ILE A 85 -5.16 5.39 -51.09
CA ILE A 85 -6.34 4.82 -51.76
C ILE A 85 -7.30 5.92 -52.20
N GLY A 86 -7.55 6.92 -51.36
CA GLY A 86 -8.39 8.07 -51.66
C GLY A 86 -7.88 8.84 -52.90
N ALA A 87 -6.55 9.06 -52.98
CA ALA A 87 -5.95 9.69 -54.14
C ALA A 87 -6.16 8.87 -55.43
N ILE A 88 -6.01 7.54 -55.39
CA ILE A 88 -6.26 6.65 -56.54
C ILE A 88 -7.74 6.70 -56.94
N VAL A 89 -8.66 6.69 -55.99
CA VAL A 89 -10.10 6.78 -56.26
C VAL A 89 -10.45 8.09 -56.97
N ASN A 90 -9.87 9.20 -56.54
CA ASN A 90 -10.06 10.50 -57.20
C ASN A 90 -9.57 10.48 -58.65
N VAL A 91 -8.38 9.90 -58.94
CA VAL A 91 -7.88 9.74 -60.29
C VAL A 91 -8.82 8.88 -61.14
N ILE A 92 -9.36 7.78 -60.60
CA ILE A 92 -10.29 6.93 -61.33
C ILE A 92 -11.60 7.70 -61.65
N ASN A 93 -12.07 8.54 -60.69
CA ASN A 93 -13.22 9.38 -60.91
C ASN A 93 -12.99 10.41 -62.04
N GLU A 94 -11.81 11.06 -62.05
CA GLU A 94 -11.42 11.97 -63.13
C GLU A 94 -11.37 11.26 -64.49
N ILE A 95 -10.81 10.02 -64.59
CA ILE A 95 -10.80 9.21 -65.80
C ILE A 95 -12.25 8.87 -66.25
N ALA A 96 -13.13 8.54 -65.30
CA ALA A 96 -14.53 8.27 -65.62
C ALA A 96 -15.23 9.49 -66.21
N ASP A 97 -14.99 10.69 -65.62
CA ASP A 97 -15.56 11.95 -66.13
C ASP A 97 -15.01 12.30 -67.53
N GLN A 98 -13.68 12.13 -67.75
CA GLN A 98 -13.09 12.32 -69.08
C GLN A 98 -13.64 11.34 -70.10
N THR A 99 -13.80 10.06 -69.72
CA THR A 99 -14.37 9.01 -70.59
C THR A 99 -15.81 9.34 -70.93
N ASN A 100 -16.60 9.86 -69.98
CA ASN A 100 -17.96 10.31 -70.19
C ASN A 100 -18.05 11.44 -71.24
N LEU A 101 -17.14 12.44 -71.13
CA LEU A 101 -17.03 13.53 -72.09
C LEU A 101 -16.61 13.04 -73.52
N LEU A 102 -15.64 12.11 -73.57
CA LEU A 102 -15.20 11.51 -74.86
C LEU A 102 -16.33 10.73 -75.51
N ALA A 103 -17.06 9.94 -74.74
CA ALA A 103 -18.22 9.18 -75.22
C ALA A 103 -19.35 10.11 -75.70
N LEU A 104 -19.63 11.19 -75.00
CA LEU A 104 -20.60 12.20 -75.41
C LEU A 104 -20.20 12.84 -76.77
N ASN A 105 -18.94 13.22 -76.93
CA ASN A 105 -18.42 13.79 -78.17
C ASN A 105 -18.52 12.76 -79.33
N ALA A 106 -18.21 11.47 -79.07
CA ALA A 106 -18.34 10.41 -80.04
C ALA A 106 -19.81 10.17 -80.45
N ALA A 107 -20.74 10.24 -79.49
CA ALA A 107 -22.17 10.12 -79.80
C ALA A 107 -22.68 11.27 -80.68
N ILE A 108 -22.23 12.50 -80.43
CA ILE A 108 -22.58 13.67 -81.19
C ILE A 108 -22.06 13.51 -82.65
N GLU A 109 -20.79 13.07 -82.88
CA GLU A 109 -20.25 12.92 -84.18
C GLU A 109 -20.85 11.72 -84.94
N ALA A 110 -21.21 10.63 -84.24
CA ALA A 110 -21.97 9.51 -84.79
C ALA A 110 -23.36 9.92 -85.28
N ALA A 111 -24.07 10.77 -84.50
CA ALA A 111 -25.33 11.37 -84.96
C ALA A 111 -25.18 12.25 -86.16
N ARG A 112 -24.04 12.94 -86.33
CA ARG A 112 -23.74 13.81 -87.45
C ARG A 112 -23.45 13.05 -88.77
N ALA A 113 -22.95 11.76 -88.66
CA ALA A 113 -22.72 10.86 -89.75
C ALA A 113 -23.98 10.18 -90.33
N GLY A 114 -25.15 10.40 -89.75
CA GLY A 114 -26.44 9.88 -90.19
C GLY A 114 -26.50 8.35 -90.18
N GLU A 115 -27.01 7.73 -91.24
CA GLU A 115 -27.20 6.27 -91.36
C GLU A 115 -25.88 5.48 -91.18
N GLN A 116 -24.76 6.01 -91.60
CA GLN A 116 -23.42 5.37 -91.46
C GLN A 116 -22.90 5.39 -90.00
N GLY A 117 -23.44 6.26 -89.15
CA GLY A 117 -22.98 6.43 -87.77
C GLY A 117 -23.76 5.59 -86.74
N LYS A 118 -24.86 4.91 -87.11
CA LYS A 118 -25.77 4.21 -86.19
C LYS A 118 -25.07 3.22 -85.23
N GLY A 119 -24.16 2.41 -85.75
CA GLY A 119 -23.39 1.44 -84.96
C GLY A 119 -22.44 2.10 -83.96
N PHE A 120 -21.82 3.21 -84.33
CA PHE A 120 -20.93 4.01 -83.47
C PHE A 120 -21.71 4.72 -82.34
N ALA A 121 -22.93 5.20 -82.65
CA ALA A 121 -23.79 5.85 -81.67
C ALA A 121 -24.14 4.92 -80.48
N VAL A 122 -24.48 3.64 -80.82
CA VAL A 122 -24.81 2.63 -79.81
C VAL A 122 -23.58 2.35 -78.89
N VAL A 123 -22.38 2.22 -79.45
CA VAL A 123 -21.17 1.99 -78.67
C VAL A 123 -20.83 3.21 -77.81
N ALA A 124 -20.97 4.42 -78.35
CA ALA A 124 -20.73 5.66 -77.59
C ALA A 124 -21.70 5.80 -76.42
N ASP A 125 -23.01 5.51 -76.61
CA ASP A 125 -23.96 5.54 -75.50
C ASP A 125 -23.67 4.45 -74.44
N GLU A 126 -23.21 3.26 -74.82
CA GLU A 126 -22.82 2.23 -73.85
C GLU A 126 -21.58 2.60 -73.07
N VAL A 127 -20.56 3.20 -73.70
CA VAL A 127 -19.37 3.73 -73.03
C VAL A 127 -19.74 4.87 -72.08
N ARG A 128 -20.67 5.75 -72.47
CA ARG A 128 -21.18 6.84 -71.63
C ARG A 128 -21.87 6.28 -70.38
N LYS A 129 -22.78 5.30 -70.52
CA LYS A 129 -23.43 4.63 -69.36
C LYS A 129 -22.43 3.94 -68.44
N LEU A 130 -21.38 3.32 -69.02
CA LEU A 130 -20.33 2.67 -68.22
C LEU A 130 -19.51 3.68 -67.44
N SER A 131 -19.16 4.84 -68.03
CA SER A 131 -18.42 5.91 -67.35
C SER A 131 -19.25 6.54 -66.22
N GLU A 132 -20.56 6.79 -66.43
CA GLU A 132 -21.49 7.27 -65.37
C GLU A 132 -21.56 6.28 -64.19
N ARG A 133 -21.66 4.97 -64.49
CA ARG A 133 -21.65 3.92 -63.45
C ARG A 133 -20.30 3.87 -62.69
N THR A 134 -19.19 4.05 -63.38
CA THR A 134 -17.87 4.08 -62.79
C THR A 134 -17.71 5.29 -61.88
N ALA A 135 -18.10 6.48 -62.31
CA ALA A 135 -18.08 7.72 -61.51
C ALA A 135 -18.92 7.57 -60.26
N LYS A 136 -20.14 6.97 -60.36
CA LYS A 136 -20.95 6.69 -59.18
C LYS A 136 -20.29 5.75 -58.19
N ALA A 137 -19.72 4.62 -58.69
CA ALA A 137 -19.05 3.64 -57.85
C ALA A 137 -17.81 4.24 -57.18
N THR A 138 -17.01 5.05 -57.88
CA THR A 138 -15.85 5.74 -57.26
C THR A 138 -16.25 6.78 -56.25
N SER A 139 -17.35 7.51 -56.43
CA SER A 139 -17.88 8.43 -55.41
C SER A 139 -18.32 7.68 -54.13
N GLU A 140 -18.97 6.53 -54.28
CA GLU A 140 -19.35 5.69 -53.12
C GLU A 140 -18.12 5.14 -52.39
N ILE A 141 -17.07 4.69 -53.11
CA ILE A 141 -15.79 4.28 -52.51
C ILE A 141 -15.11 5.47 -51.80
N GLY A 142 -15.11 6.64 -52.43
CA GLY A 142 -14.55 7.87 -51.82
C GLY A 142 -15.21 8.20 -50.46
N ALA A 143 -16.56 8.10 -50.41
CA ALA A 143 -17.27 8.29 -49.15
C ALA A 143 -16.89 7.24 -48.10
N MET A 144 -16.71 5.97 -48.46
CA MET A 144 -16.23 4.93 -47.55
C MET A 144 -14.80 5.19 -47.05
N ILE A 145 -13.89 5.63 -47.94
CA ILE A 145 -12.52 5.96 -47.56
C ILE A 145 -12.47 7.13 -46.57
N ASN A 146 -13.29 8.17 -46.77
CA ASN A 146 -13.39 9.29 -45.83
C ASN A 146 -13.89 8.82 -44.46
N ALA A 147 -14.90 7.96 -44.44
CA ALA A 147 -15.40 7.38 -43.19
C ALA A 147 -14.31 6.57 -42.46
N ILE A 148 -13.55 5.75 -43.16
CA ILE A 148 -12.42 5.00 -42.62
C ILE A 148 -11.35 5.95 -42.04
N GLN A 149 -11.02 7.04 -42.73
CA GLN A 149 -10.06 8.04 -42.24
C GLN A 149 -10.54 8.70 -40.95
N ASP A 150 -11.81 9.03 -40.86
CA ASP A 150 -12.41 9.59 -39.65
C ASP A 150 -12.35 8.59 -38.48
N GLU A 151 -12.62 7.31 -38.71
CA GLU A 151 -12.50 6.26 -37.69
C GLU A 151 -11.05 6.06 -37.23
N ILE A 152 -10.09 6.09 -38.16
CA ILE A 152 -8.65 6.02 -37.85
C ILE A 152 -8.22 7.19 -36.96
N ASN A 153 -8.66 8.40 -37.28
CA ASN A 153 -8.34 9.60 -36.51
C ASN A 153 -8.92 9.50 -35.07
N LYS A 154 -10.17 9.05 -34.92
CA LYS A 154 -10.81 8.83 -33.63
C LYS A 154 -10.08 7.75 -32.82
N THR A 155 -9.74 6.63 -33.46
CA THR A 155 -9.00 5.54 -32.83
C THR A 155 -7.61 5.98 -32.41
N GLY A 156 -6.91 6.73 -33.24
CA GLY A 156 -5.59 7.32 -32.93
C GLY A 156 -5.64 8.22 -31.68
N SER A 157 -6.65 9.10 -31.60
CA SER A 157 -6.87 9.92 -30.39
C SER A 157 -7.15 9.09 -29.15
N SER A 158 -7.93 8.02 -29.28
CA SER A 158 -8.22 7.10 -28.16
C SER A 158 -6.96 6.34 -27.70
N MET A 159 -6.05 5.99 -28.63
CA MET A 159 -4.77 5.38 -28.30
C MET A 159 -3.84 6.34 -27.56
N ASP A 160 -3.79 7.63 -27.95
CA ASP A 160 -3.03 8.65 -27.25
C ASP A 160 -3.54 8.86 -25.80
N ASP A 161 -4.85 8.86 -25.62
CA ASP A 161 -5.44 8.96 -24.29
C ASP A 161 -5.20 7.69 -23.46
N ALA A 162 -5.25 6.51 -24.08
CA ALA A 162 -4.88 5.26 -23.43
C ALA A 162 -3.41 5.28 -22.97
N ALA A 163 -2.48 5.74 -23.81
CA ALA A 163 -1.06 5.88 -23.47
C ALA A 163 -0.83 6.79 -22.26
N LYS A 164 -1.53 7.92 -22.19
CA LYS A 164 -1.46 8.83 -21.03
C LYS A 164 -1.96 8.17 -19.74
N ARG A 165 -3.09 7.43 -19.82
CA ARG A 165 -3.66 6.71 -18.67
C ARG A 165 -2.75 5.60 -18.17
N VAL A 166 -2.13 4.86 -19.09
CA VAL A 166 -1.15 3.82 -18.79
C VAL A 166 0.07 4.43 -18.10
N GLY A 167 0.59 5.56 -18.60
CA GLY A 167 1.69 6.29 -17.97
C GLY A 167 1.37 6.70 -16.52
N ALA A 168 0.18 7.26 -16.29
CA ALA A 168 -0.29 7.57 -14.93
C ALA A 168 -0.43 6.32 -14.05
N GLY A 169 -0.86 5.18 -14.62
CA GLY A 169 -0.94 3.90 -13.92
C GLY A 169 0.42 3.39 -13.43
N VAL A 170 1.47 3.53 -14.24
CA VAL A 170 2.86 3.22 -13.84
C VAL A 170 3.30 4.09 -12.69
N GLU A 171 3.02 5.39 -12.74
CA GLU A 171 3.38 6.33 -11.68
C GLU A 171 2.68 6.00 -10.36
N PHE A 172 1.37 5.76 -10.38
CA PHE A 172 0.62 5.37 -9.17
C PHE A 172 1.11 4.04 -8.58
N SER A 173 1.40 3.06 -9.44
CA SER A 173 1.96 1.79 -8.99
C SER A 173 3.34 1.97 -8.36
N SER A 174 4.18 2.83 -8.91
CA SER A 174 5.50 3.17 -8.34
C SER A 174 5.36 3.83 -6.96
N GLN A 175 4.43 4.79 -6.82
CA GLN A 175 4.15 5.42 -5.53
C GLN A 175 3.63 4.41 -4.49
N ALA A 176 2.79 3.46 -4.89
CA ALA A 176 2.34 2.38 -4.01
C ALA A 176 3.51 1.48 -3.57
N GLY A 177 4.42 1.14 -4.46
CA GLY A 177 5.65 0.39 -4.15
C GLY A 177 6.54 1.12 -3.15
N GLU A 178 6.74 2.42 -3.30
CA GLU A 178 7.48 3.26 -2.34
C GLU A 178 6.79 3.33 -0.97
N ALA A 179 5.46 3.40 -0.94
CA ALA A 179 4.71 3.37 0.32
C ALA A 179 4.91 2.04 1.06
N LEU A 180 4.87 0.90 0.35
CA LEU A 180 5.13 -0.42 0.92
C LEU A 180 6.56 -0.55 1.46
N LYS A 181 7.57 -0.03 0.77
CA LYS A 181 8.95 0.01 1.27
C LYS A 181 9.06 0.80 2.56
N ARG A 182 8.37 1.94 2.67
CA ARG A 182 8.32 2.74 3.90
C ARG A 182 7.64 1.97 5.04
N ILE A 183 6.59 1.21 4.76
CA ILE A 183 5.95 0.35 5.76
C ILE A 183 6.95 -0.69 6.27
N VAL A 184 7.69 -1.37 5.40
CA VAL A 184 8.72 -2.34 5.80
C VAL A 184 9.79 -1.69 6.67
N ALA A 185 10.25 -0.49 6.33
CA ALA A 185 11.23 0.25 7.13
C ALA A 185 10.69 0.59 8.53
N SER A 186 9.45 1.07 8.64
CA SER A 186 8.81 1.36 9.94
C SER A 186 8.61 0.10 10.80
N ILE A 187 8.33 -1.04 10.17
CA ILE A 187 8.22 -2.32 10.90
C ILE A 187 9.57 -2.79 11.42
N ASN A 188 10.66 -2.60 10.70
CA ASN A 188 12.00 -2.91 11.19
C ASN A 188 12.38 -2.05 12.40
N GLU A 189 11.99 -0.78 12.40
CA GLU A 189 12.14 0.10 13.56
C GLU A 189 11.30 -0.37 14.75
N LEU A 190 10.04 -0.77 14.51
CA LEU A 190 9.17 -1.35 15.52
C LEU A 190 9.80 -2.62 16.13
N GLN A 191 10.39 -3.51 15.33
CA GLN A 191 11.08 -4.69 15.83
C GLN A 191 12.27 -4.34 16.74
N SER A 192 13.01 -3.29 16.42
CA SER A 192 14.09 -2.79 17.29
C SER A 192 13.54 -2.29 18.63
N MET A 193 12.43 -1.52 18.62
CA MET A 193 11.77 -1.08 19.85
C MET A 193 11.25 -2.24 20.69
N VAL A 194 10.66 -3.25 20.06
CA VAL A 194 10.20 -4.48 20.73
C VAL A 194 11.34 -5.21 21.43
N HIS A 195 12.51 -5.27 20.80
CA HIS A 195 13.69 -5.87 21.41
C HIS A 195 14.18 -5.07 22.64
N GLN A 196 14.17 -3.75 22.57
CA GLN A 196 14.48 -2.91 23.73
C GLN A 196 13.49 -3.10 24.89
N ILE A 197 12.19 -3.19 24.58
CA ILE A 197 11.15 -3.49 25.56
C ILE A 197 11.41 -4.85 26.22
N ALA A 198 11.78 -5.88 25.44
CA ALA A 198 12.09 -7.20 25.98
C ALA A 198 13.26 -7.15 26.98
N THR A 199 14.33 -6.42 26.66
CA THR A 199 15.45 -6.19 27.59
C THR A 199 15.01 -5.47 28.87
N SER A 200 14.17 -4.43 28.74
CA SER A 200 13.64 -3.71 29.91
C SER A 200 12.75 -4.59 30.80
N ILE A 201 12.01 -5.54 30.21
CA ILE A 201 11.20 -6.54 30.93
C ILE A 201 12.11 -7.45 31.77
N GLU A 202 13.23 -7.90 31.22
CA GLU A 202 14.20 -8.72 31.96
C GLU A 202 14.77 -7.96 33.16
N GLU A 203 15.15 -6.69 32.97
CA GLU A 203 15.64 -5.82 34.06
C GLU A 203 14.57 -5.56 35.11
N MET A 204 13.32 -5.30 34.70
CA MET A 204 12.22 -5.13 35.64
C MET A 204 11.94 -6.41 36.44
N SER A 205 12.02 -7.57 35.79
CA SER A 205 11.83 -8.86 36.45
C SER A 205 12.88 -9.10 37.53
N ALA A 206 14.16 -8.87 37.22
CA ALA A 206 15.26 -8.97 38.16
C ALA A 206 15.09 -7.98 39.34
N THR A 207 14.67 -6.74 39.07
CA THR A 207 14.39 -5.73 40.07
C THR A 207 13.24 -6.10 41.00
N SER A 208 12.14 -6.63 40.41
CA SER A 208 10.99 -7.08 41.21
C SER A 208 11.31 -8.25 42.14
N GLU A 209 12.14 -9.20 41.66
CA GLU A 209 12.64 -10.30 42.47
C GLU A 209 13.54 -9.81 43.59
N GLN A 210 14.43 -8.85 43.34
CA GLN A 210 15.29 -8.23 44.36
C GLN A 210 14.44 -7.51 45.43
N ILE A 211 13.41 -6.74 45.05
CA ILE A 211 12.47 -6.10 45.95
C ILE A 211 11.81 -7.14 46.86
N SER A 212 11.41 -8.29 46.30
CA SER A 212 10.79 -9.37 47.06
C SER A 212 11.73 -9.96 48.13
N LEU A 213 13.02 -10.14 47.79
CA LEU A 213 14.04 -10.59 48.72
C LEU A 213 14.34 -9.58 49.80
N ASP A 214 14.43 -8.29 49.45
CA ASP A 214 14.64 -7.21 50.40
C ASP A 214 13.54 -7.08 51.42
N ILE A 215 12.27 -7.24 50.98
CA ILE A 215 11.10 -7.23 51.85
C ILE A 215 11.11 -8.41 52.83
N LEU A 216 11.49 -9.61 52.41
CA LEU A 216 11.67 -10.75 53.33
C LEU A 216 12.76 -10.44 54.38
N THR A 217 13.84 -9.78 53.99
CA THR A 217 14.89 -9.36 54.94
C THR A 217 14.35 -8.33 55.92
N VAL A 218 13.60 -7.31 55.46
CA VAL A 218 12.98 -6.30 56.34
C VAL A 218 11.98 -6.95 57.30
N ALA A 219 11.18 -7.91 56.85
CA ALA A 219 10.25 -8.64 57.72
C ALA A 219 10.98 -9.41 58.84
N ASN A 220 12.10 -10.07 58.51
CA ASN A 220 12.92 -10.79 59.50
C ASN A 220 13.52 -9.82 60.52
N VAL A 221 14.12 -8.70 60.05
CA VAL A 221 14.68 -7.66 60.94
C VAL A 221 13.61 -7.06 61.85
N SER A 222 12.39 -6.84 61.35
CA SER A 222 11.26 -6.36 62.14
C SER A 222 10.85 -7.36 63.26
N LYS A 223 10.83 -8.68 62.93
CA LYS A 223 10.58 -9.74 63.91
C LYS A 223 11.65 -9.77 64.99
N ASP A 224 12.90 -9.69 64.64
CA ASP A 224 14.03 -9.70 65.58
C ASP A 224 14.01 -8.45 66.43
N THR A 225 13.66 -7.28 65.89
CA THR A 225 13.51 -6.01 66.62
C THR A 225 12.34 -6.12 67.61
N THR A 226 11.25 -6.77 67.28
CA THR A 226 10.11 -7.05 68.19
C THR A 226 10.54 -7.91 69.36
N SER A 227 11.27 -9.00 69.12
CA SER A 227 11.81 -9.89 70.12
C SER A 227 12.75 -9.16 71.09
N GLY A 228 13.71 -8.39 70.52
CA GLY A 228 14.64 -7.58 71.30
C GLY A 228 13.97 -6.50 72.16
N SER A 229 12.92 -5.85 71.60
CA SER A 229 12.10 -4.89 72.34
C SER A 229 11.37 -5.54 73.53
N GLY A 230 10.88 -6.76 73.36
CA GLY A 230 10.28 -7.55 74.43
C GLY A 230 11.29 -7.86 75.58
N GLN A 231 12.50 -8.25 75.20
CA GLN A 231 13.58 -8.52 76.19
C GLN A 231 13.99 -7.27 76.94
N ILE A 232 14.08 -6.11 76.26
CA ILE A 232 14.38 -4.82 76.93
C ILE A 232 13.24 -4.43 77.87
N ALA A 233 11.97 -4.59 77.50
CA ALA A 233 10.83 -4.32 78.39
C ALA A 233 10.88 -5.19 79.61
N GLN A 234 11.18 -6.49 79.48
CA GLN A 234 11.30 -7.43 80.65
C GLN A 234 12.52 -7.04 81.53
N ALA A 235 13.64 -6.72 80.93
CA ALA A 235 14.83 -6.26 81.67
C ALA A 235 14.56 -4.95 82.45
N SER A 236 13.87 -3.98 81.85
CA SER A 236 13.43 -2.73 82.46
C SER A 236 12.48 -2.96 83.64
N SER A 237 11.52 -3.90 83.51
CA SER A 237 10.58 -4.30 84.61
C SER A 237 11.39 -4.91 85.74
N ASN A 238 12.32 -5.80 85.50
CA ASN A 238 13.16 -6.42 86.53
C ASN A 238 14.03 -5.38 87.27
N LEU A 239 14.58 -4.39 86.57
CA LEU A 239 15.34 -3.27 87.13
C LEU A 239 14.45 -2.39 88.02
N ALA A 240 13.23 -2.07 87.60
CA ALA A 240 12.28 -1.31 88.39
C ALA A 240 11.91 -2.06 89.71
N HIS A 241 11.70 -3.40 89.60
CA HIS A 241 11.47 -4.22 90.76
C HIS A 241 12.63 -4.25 91.75
N LEU A 242 13.88 -4.37 91.22
CA LEU A 242 15.11 -4.36 91.98
C LEU A 242 15.30 -3.00 92.71
N ALA A 243 15.07 -1.89 91.99
CA ALA A 243 15.14 -0.53 92.54
C ALA A 243 14.12 -0.31 93.68
N SER A 244 12.90 -0.80 93.49
CA SER A 244 11.84 -0.80 94.59
C SER A 244 12.31 -1.56 95.83
N LYS A 245 12.87 -2.76 95.63
CA LYS A 245 13.36 -3.59 96.66
C LYS A 245 14.58 -2.98 97.42
N LEU A 246 15.47 -2.32 96.71
CA LEU A 246 16.57 -1.57 97.29
C LEU A 246 16.06 -0.38 98.15
N THR A 247 15.03 0.31 97.69
CA THR A 247 14.41 1.45 98.40
C THR A 247 13.69 0.93 99.73
N GLU A 248 13.08 -0.22 99.66
CA GLU A 248 12.45 -0.86 100.80
C GLU A 248 13.52 -1.25 101.83
N ILE A 249 14.61 -1.92 101.42
CA ILE A 249 15.70 -2.27 102.32
C ILE A 249 16.36 -1.01 102.91
N GLY A 250 16.62 0.03 102.08
CA GLY A 250 17.15 1.31 102.55
C GLY A 250 16.29 2.01 103.58
N SER A 251 14.95 1.84 103.53
CA SER A 251 14.02 2.40 104.49
C SER A 251 14.09 1.71 105.90
N GLN A 252 14.57 0.47 105.94
CA GLN A 252 14.81 -0.25 107.20
C GLN A 252 16.06 0.21 107.96
N PHE A 253 17.00 0.87 107.27
CA PHE A 253 18.21 1.43 107.89
C PHE A 253 18.10 2.92 108.21
N LYS A 254 16.90 3.45 108.55
CA LYS A 254 16.76 4.79 109.05
C LYS A 254 17.41 4.86 110.44
N VAL A 255 18.52 5.60 110.47
CA VAL A 255 19.05 6.12 111.73
C VAL A 255 18.33 7.39 112.07
#